data_ddb3a8b16c51b306bf8ce50696c69b73
#
_entry.id   ddb3a8b16c51b306bf8ce50696c69b73
#
_cell.length_a   1.000
_cell.length_b   1.000
_cell.length_c   1.000
_cell.angle_alpha   90.00
_cell.angle_beta   90.00
_cell.angle_gamma   90.00
#
_symmetry.space_group_name_H-M   'P 1'
#
loop_
_entity.id
_entity.type
_entity.pdbx_description
1 polymer ?
#
loop_
_entity_poly.entity_id
_entity_poly.type
_entity_poly.pdbx_seq_one_letter_code
_entity_poly.pdbx_strand_id
1 'polypeptide(L)'
;MGHASDNAMGINAISLIFGLGFVMSFGYWCTDFLVVQRAMIARNMNEARRTPIIAAIPKMFMPLIVVLPGVIAIALMQPALQSKGYSIPSTADGGIDYTMTLPSLLAHYYPNGLLGVGITALLASFMSGMAGNVTAFNSVFTYDIYQAYFVKKKPDRHYLLVGKFITVIGIMISIATAYLAKSFNNINDFLQLVFSFVNGPLFATFLLGMFWKRTTGHGAFAGLLTGTLAAAATHGLTVAEGMGGWIAPAFTIGSGMAQAFAVASVSWIVNLLVTIGVSLVTKPKPDEELRGLVYSLTEKPEAEKLPLAKRVIPLAILLIVLTLVFNFIFF
;
A
#
# COMPACT_ATOMS: atom_id res chain seq x y z
N MET A 1 15.07 -10.12 17.69
CA MET A 1 14.44 -9.46 16.53
C MET A 1 14.90 -7.99 16.30
N GLY A 2 15.91 -7.50 17.01
CA GLY A 2 16.36 -6.11 16.91
C GLY A 2 17.36 -5.80 15.80
N HIS A 3 18.11 -6.77 15.33
CA HIS A 3 19.16 -6.60 14.33
C HIS A 3 18.82 -7.31 13.03
N ALA A 4 19.31 -6.77 11.92
CA ALA A 4 19.12 -7.34 10.59
C ALA A 4 19.69 -8.76 10.46
N SER A 5 20.74 -9.08 11.23
CA SER A 5 21.34 -10.43 11.31
C SER A 5 20.44 -11.49 11.93
N ASP A 6 19.43 -11.08 12.71
CA ASP A 6 18.64 -11.99 13.56
C ASP A 6 17.35 -12.45 12.87
N ASN A 7 17.08 -11.97 11.67
CA ASN A 7 15.89 -12.35 10.91
C ASN A 7 16.20 -12.62 9.43
N ALA A 8 15.49 -13.59 8.85
CA ALA A 8 15.68 -14.02 7.47
C ALA A 8 15.43 -12.93 6.41
N MET A 9 14.78 -11.84 6.78
CA MET A 9 14.50 -10.72 5.87
C MET A 9 15.60 -9.65 5.87
N GLY A 10 16.58 -9.73 6.80
CA GLY A 10 17.65 -8.74 6.90
C GLY A 10 17.16 -7.32 7.25
N ILE A 11 16.03 -7.18 7.93
CA ILE A 11 15.41 -5.89 8.26
C ILE A 11 15.65 -5.57 9.73
N ASN A 12 16.18 -4.38 10.02
CA ASN A 12 16.27 -3.92 11.40
C ASN A 12 14.94 -3.30 11.89
N ALA A 13 14.73 -3.28 13.21
CA ALA A 13 13.50 -2.78 13.81
C ALA A 13 13.23 -1.30 13.47
N ILE A 14 14.27 -0.48 13.33
CA ILE A 14 14.14 0.94 12.97
C ILE A 14 13.60 1.09 11.57
N SER A 15 14.17 0.36 10.59
CA SER A 15 13.68 0.36 9.20
C SER A 15 12.25 -0.22 9.11
N LEU A 16 11.90 -1.20 9.94
CA LEU A 16 10.55 -1.74 10.01
C LEU A 16 9.55 -0.69 10.50
N ILE A 17 9.85 -0.02 11.62
CA ILE A 17 8.92 0.93 12.25
C ILE A 17 8.81 2.21 11.43
N PHE A 18 9.94 2.86 11.10
CA PHE A 18 9.96 4.17 10.44
C PHE A 18 9.96 4.11 8.91
N GLY A 19 10.33 2.99 8.31
CA GLY A 19 10.24 2.78 6.87
C GLY A 19 8.87 2.28 6.45
N LEU A 20 8.78 1.00 6.12
CA LEU A 20 7.59 0.42 5.53
C LEU A 20 6.42 0.31 6.53
N GLY A 21 6.69 -0.03 7.80
CA GLY A 21 5.63 -0.21 8.81
C GLY A 21 4.80 1.07 8.98
N PHE A 22 5.46 2.20 9.22
CA PHE A 22 4.79 3.48 9.40
C PHE A 22 4.42 4.13 8.06
N VAL A 23 5.40 4.34 7.16
CA VAL A 23 5.20 5.08 5.91
C VAL A 23 4.24 4.36 4.98
N MET A 24 4.42 3.05 4.79
CA MET A 24 3.55 2.29 3.89
C MET A 24 2.17 2.05 4.49
N SER A 25 2.06 1.74 5.78
CA SER A 25 0.76 1.48 6.40
C SER A 25 -0.07 2.76 6.52
N PHE A 26 0.48 3.83 7.06
CA PHE A 26 -0.23 5.11 7.13
C PHE A 26 -0.42 5.74 5.75
N GLY A 27 0.60 5.70 4.89
CA GLY A 27 0.50 6.20 3.53
C GLY A 27 -0.65 5.53 2.79
N TYR A 28 -0.69 4.21 2.76
CA TYR A 28 -1.75 3.45 2.11
C TYR A 28 -3.15 3.79 2.65
N TRP A 29 -3.33 3.80 3.99
CA TRP A 29 -4.63 4.08 4.58
C TRP A 29 -5.09 5.53 4.44
N CYS A 30 -4.17 6.49 4.36
CA CYS A 30 -4.49 7.91 4.33
C CYS A 30 -4.52 8.51 2.93
N THR A 31 -3.80 7.93 1.97
CA THR A 31 -3.59 8.53 0.64
C THR A 31 -4.09 7.68 -0.52
N ASP A 32 -4.26 6.37 -0.34
CA ASP A 32 -4.77 5.52 -1.41
C ASP A 32 -6.25 5.75 -1.64
N PHE A 33 -6.60 6.25 -2.83
CA PHE A 33 -7.98 6.56 -3.19
C PHE A 33 -8.89 5.34 -3.15
N LEU A 34 -8.40 4.15 -3.45
CA LEU A 34 -9.15 2.90 -3.33
C LEU A 34 -9.68 2.68 -1.91
N VAL A 35 -8.91 3.06 -0.89
CA VAL A 35 -9.28 2.92 0.52
C VAL A 35 -10.12 4.10 0.98
N VAL A 36 -9.66 5.32 0.72
CA VAL A 36 -10.26 6.57 1.21
C VAL A 36 -11.66 6.81 0.64
N GLN A 37 -11.91 6.47 -0.64
CA GLN A 37 -13.22 6.64 -1.28
C GLN A 37 -14.38 5.99 -0.49
N ARG A 38 -14.10 4.91 0.25
CA ARG A 38 -15.14 4.23 1.06
C ARG A 38 -15.52 5.00 2.31
N ALA A 39 -14.60 5.76 2.89
CA ALA A 39 -14.91 6.68 3.97
C ALA A 39 -15.64 7.93 3.46
N MET A 40 -15.38 8.36 2.21
CA MET A 40 -15.99 9.54 1.62
C MET A 40 -17.50 9.37 1.33
N ILE A 41 -17.98 8.14 1.13
CA ILE A 41 -19.41 7.84 0.91
C ILE A 41 -20.21 7.66 2.21
N ALA A 42 -19.57 7.83 3.37
CA ALA A 42 -20.26 7.76 4.65
C ALA A 42 -21.27 8.90 4.80
N ARG A 43 -22.38 8.67 5.53
CA ARG A 43 -23.48 9.63 5.68
C ARG A 43 -23.07 10.91 6.43
N ASN A 44 -22.11 10.80 7.33
CA ASN A 44 -21.63 11.90 8.14
C ASN A 44 -20.15 11.70 8.53
N MET A 45 -19.51 12.77 9.01
CA MET A 45 -18.10 12.76 9.40
C MET A 45 -17.78 11.77 10.52
N ASN A 46 -18.71 11.53 11.44
CA ASN A 46 -18.50 10.59 12.54
C ASN A 46 -18.48 9.14 12.04
N GLU A 47 -19.31 8.79 11.08
CA GLU A 47 -19.28 7.49 10.42
C GLU A 47 -18.00 7.34 9.58
N ALA A 48 -17.61 8.37 8.82
CA ALA A 48 -16.36 8.37 8.06
C ALA A 48 -15.13 8.08 8.95
N ARG A 49 -15.06 8.69 10.15
CA ARG A 49 -13.99 8.47 11.13
C ARG A 49 -14.01 7.07 11.75
N ARG A 50 -15.17 6.46 11.92
CA ARG A 50 -15.32 5.10 12.48
C ARG A 50 -15.00 4.01 11.47
N THR A 51 -15.29 4.25 10.20
CA THR A 51 -15.13 3.27 9.12
C THR A 51 -13.74 2.61 9.10
N PRO A 52 -12.61 3.33 9.07
CA PRO A 52 -11.28 2.70 9.04
C PRO A 52 -10.97 1.93 10.34
N ILE A 53 -11.44 2.41 11.49
CA ILE A 53 -11.19 1.75 12.79
C ILE A 53 -11.94 0.41 12.87
N ILE A 54 -13.21 0.41 12.47
CA ILE A 54 -14.01 -0.82 12.44
C ILE A 54 -13.46 -1.80 11.41
N ALA A 55 -13.04 -1.32 10.23
CA ALA A 55 -12.45 -2.14 9.18
C ALA A 55 -11.09 -2.74 9.59
N ALA A 56 -10.35 -2.09 10.48
CA ALA A 56 -9.08 -2.60 10.97
C ALA A 56 -9.22 -3.86 11.82
N ILE A 57 -10.34 -4.02 12.55
CA ILE A 57 -10.57 -5.21 13.40
C ILE A 57 -10.57 -6.52 12.58
N PRO A 58 -11.43 -6.70 11.56
CA PRO A 58 -11.37 -7.92 10.73
C PRO A 58 -10.06 -8.02 9.96
N LYS A 59 -9.42 -6.90 9.60
CA LYS A 59 -8.13 -6.90 8.90
C LYS A 59 -7.01 -7.52 9.74
N MET A 60 -7.07 -7.47 11.06
CA MET A 60 -6.09 -8.13 11.95
C MET A 60 -6.05 -9.66 11.79
N PHE A 61 -7.15 -10.25 11.32
CA PHE A 61 -7.24 -11.69 11.06
C PHE A 61 -6.83 -12.07 9.61
N MET A 62 -6.63 -11.10 8.73
CA MET A 62 -6.22 -11.38 7.34
C MET A 62 -4.90 -12.14 7.23
N PRO A 63 -3.87 -11.92 8.07
CA PRO A 63 -2.66 -12.73 8.05
C PRO A 63 -2.93 -14.23 8.20
N LEU A 64 -3.93 -14.65 8.98
CA LEU A 64 -4.30 -16.06 9.09
C LEU A 64 -4.77 -16.65 7.75
N ILE A 65 -5.46 -15.85 6.94
CA ILE A 65 -5.96 -16.29 5.64
C ILE A 65 -4.85 -16.25 4.58
N VAL A 66 -3.96 -15.25 4.65
CA VAL A 66 -2.95 -14.98 3.61
C VAL A 66 -1.64 -15.73 3.90
N VAL A 67 -1.18 -15.73 5.16
CA VAL A 67 0.13 -16.29 5.54
C VAL A 67 0.03 -17.79 5.84
N LEU A 68 -1.05 -18.24 6.48
CA LEU A 68 -1.21 -19.63 6.89
C LEU A 68 -1.08 -20.65 5.73
N PRO A 69 -1.65 -20.41 4.53
CA PRO A 69 -1.41 -21.32 3.39
C PRO A 69 0.07 -21.45 3.02
N GLY A 70 0.83 -20.36 3.08
CA GLY A 70 2.27 -20.38 2.85
C GLY A 70 3.03 -21.22 3.88
N VAL A 71 2.69 -21.05 5.17
CA VAL A 71 3.27 -21.85 6.27
C VAL A 71 2.93 -23.33 6.11
N ILE A 72 1.69 -23.66 5.76
CA ILE A 72 1.27 -25.03 5.48
C ILE A 72 2.07 -25.61 4.30
N ALA A 73 2.25 -24.86 3.22
CA ALA A 73 3.00 -25.32 2.06
C ALA A 73 4.46 -25.63 2.42
N ILE A 74 5.13 -24.76 3.19
CA ILE A 74 6.50 -24.97 3.67
C ILE A 74 6.57 -26.22 4.56
N ALA A 75 5.62 -26.40 5.47
CA ALA A 75 5.57 -27.58 6.33
C ALA A 75 5.42 -28.87 5.53
N LEU A 76 4.60 -28.86 4.48
CA LEU A 76 4.37 -30.02 3.60
C LEU A 76 5.58 -30.36 2.71
N MET A 77 6.46 -29.41 2.45
CA MET A 77 7.70 -29.63 1.69
C MET A 77 8.81 -30.25 2.55
N GLN A 78 8.65 -30.35 3.87
CA GLN A 78 9.64 -31.01 4.72
C GLN A 78 9.74 -32.51 4.43
N PRO A 79 10.93 -33.14 4.49
CA PRO A 79 11.14 -34.54 4.16
C PRO A 79 10.19 -35.52 4.89
N ALA A 80 9.85 -35.23 6.14
CA ALA A 80 8.93 -36.01 6.95
C ALA A 80 7.47 -36.04 6.42
N LEU A 81 7.07 -35.03 5.64
CA LEU A 81 5.71 -34.88 5.09
C LEU A 81 5.68 -34.99 3.57
N GLN A 82 6.84 -35.06 2.91
CA GLN A 82 6.98 -35.13 1.46
C GLN A 82 6.37 -36.41 0.83
N SER A 83 6.16 -37.47 1.65
CA SER A 83 5.46 -38.69 1.25
C SER A 83 4.01 -38.48 0.80
N LYS A 84 3.43 -37.29 1.04
CA LYS A 84 2.08 -36.93 0.59
C LYS A 84 2.00 -36.39 -0.84
N GLY A 85 3.13 -36.36 -1.58
CA GLY A 85 3.18 -35.97 -2.99
C GLY A 85 2.91 -34.50 -3.30
N TYR A 86 2.94 -33.62 -2.31
CA TYR A 86 2.82 -32.18 -2.54
C TYR A 86 4.16 -31.57 -2.96
N SER A 87 4.15 -30.78 -4.01
CA SER A 87 5.30 -29.96 -4.43
C SER A 87 4.83 -28.64 -5.02
N ILE A 88 5.61 -27.58 -4.77
CA ILE A 88 5.42 -26.30 -5.45
C ILE A 88 6.25 -26.35 -6.75
N PRO A 89 5.71 -25.88 -7.89
CA PRO A 89 6.48 -25.78 -9.14
C PRO A 89 7.74 -24.96 -8.96
N SER A 90 8.78 -25.32 -9.70
CA SER A 90 10.03 -24.54 -9.74
C SER A 90 9.97 -23.47 -10.83
N THR A 91 10.64 -22.34 -10.60
CA THR A 91 10.89 -21.32 -11.61
C THR A 91 11.90 -21.83 -12.65
N ALA A 92 12.01 -21.15 -13.78
CA ALA A 92 12.98 -21.50 -14.84
C ALA A 92 14.44 -21.54 -14.34
N ASP A 93 14.75 -20.78 -13.30
CA ASP A 93 16.07 -20.69 -12.67
C ASP A 93 16.30 -21.75 -11.57
N GLY A 94 15.35 -22.69 -11.41
CA GLY A 94 15.44 -23.77 -10.42
C GLY A 94 15.01 -23.39 -9.00
N GLY A 95 14.58 -22.16 -8.77
CA GLY A 95 14.01 -21.69 -7.51
C GLY A 95 12.56 -22.12 -7.30
N ILE A 96 12.02 -21.88 -6.12
CA ILE A 96 10.60 -22.15 -5.81
C ILE A 96 9.75 -21.02 -6.38
N ASP A 97 8.70 -21.36 -7.13
CA ASP A 97 7.68 -20.39 -7.57
C ASP A 97 6.66 -20.13 -6.45
N TYR A 98 6.94 -19.15 -5.62
CA TYR A 98 6.07 -18.78 -4.50
C TYR A 98 4.67 -18.33 -4.94
N THR A 99 4.49 -17.85 -6.18
CA THR A 99 3.20 -17.41 -6.69
C THR A 99 2.24 -18.59 -6.92
N MET A 100 2.79 -19.78 -7.13
CA MET A 100 2.04 -21.02 -7.30
C MET A 100 1.66 -21.74 -6.00
N THR A 101 2.06 -21.22 -4.86
CA THR A 101 1.81 -21.86 -3.55
C THR A 101 0.32 -22.13 -3.31
N LEU A 102 -0.53 -21.10 -3.40
CA LEU A 102 -1.96 -21.25 -3.15
C LEU A 102 -2.67 -22.09 -4.23
N PRO A 103 -2.45 -21.84 -5.54
CA PRO A 103 -3.00 -22.70 -6.59
C PRO A 103 -2.61 -24.17 -6.43
N SER A 104 -1.36 -24.48 -6.08
CA SER A 104 -0.88 -25.85 -5.88
C SER A 104 -1.53 -26.54 -4.68
N LEU A 105 -1.72 -25.82 -3.56
CA LEU A 105 -2.46 -26.33 -2.41
C LEU A 105 -3.91 -26.67 -2.76
N LEU A 106 -4.59 -25.79 -3.48
CA LEU A 106 -5.96 -26.02 -3.92
C LEU A 106 -6.04 -27.23 -4.86
N ALA A 107 -5.14 -27.32 -5.84
CA ALA A 107 -5.12 -28.43 -6.80
C ALA A 107 -4.83 -29.77 -6.13
N HIS A 108 -3.99 -29.78 -5.07
CA HIS A 108 -3.59 -31.02 -4.41
C HIS A 108 -4.61 -31.53 -3.38
N TYR A 109 -5.21 -30.63 -2.60
CA TYR A 109 -6.06 -31.02 -1.47
C TYR A 109 -7.56 -30.93 -1.73
N TYR A 110 -8.01 -30.17 -2.74
CA TYR A 110 -9.43 -30.03 -2.99
C TYR A 110 -9.95 -31.13 -3.95
N PRO A 111 -11.02 -31.81 -3.59
CA PRO A 111 -11.69 -32.70 -4.52
C PRO A 111 -12.32 -31.91 -5.68
N ASN A 112 -12.59 -32.59 -6.81
CA ASN A 112 -12.98 -31.97 -8.09
C ASN A 112 -14.06 -30.89 -7.98
N GLY A 113 -15.14 -31.09 -7.24
CA GLY A 113 -16.18 -30.07 -7.08
C GLY A 113 -15.73 -28.84 -6.24
N LEU A 114 -15.02 -29.08 -5.15
CA LEU A 114 -14.54 -28.04 -4.26
C LEU A 114 -13.39 -27.24 -4.91
N LEU A 115 -12.59 -27.88 -5.75
CA LEU A 115 -11.56 -27.21 -6.55
C LEU A 115 -12.16 -26.13 -7.45
N GLY A 116 -13.29 -26.43 -8.12
CA GLY A 116 -14.00 -25.45 -8.93
C GLY A 116 -14.45 -24.22 -8.11
N VAL A 117 -14.97 -24.45 -6.90
CA VAL A 117 -15.32 -23.36 -5.97
C VAL A 117 -14.09 -22.56 -5.57
N GLY A 118 -12.97 -23.22 -5.25
CA GLY A 118 -11.70 -22.55 -4.88
C GLY A 118 -11.15 -21.67 -5.99
N ILE A 119 -11.12 -22.18 -7.22
CA ILE A 119 -10.69 -21.40 -8.40
C ILE A 119 -11.64 -20.21 -8.64
N THR A 120 -12.94 -20.43 -8.55
CA THR A 120 -13.94 -19.37 -8.70
C THR A 120 -13.76 -18.28 -7.63
N ALA A 121 -13.48 -18.66 -6.39
CA ALA A 121 -13.22 -17.73 -5.30
C ALA A 121 -11.95 -16.87 -5.56
N LEU A 122 -10.87 -17.48 -6.06
CA LEU A 122 -9.66 -16.74 -6.46
C LEU A 122 -9.96 -15.75 -7.59
N LEU A 123 -10.67 -16.16 -8.62
CA LEU A 123 -11.06 -15.27 -9.71
C LEU A 123 -11.98 -14.14 -9.25
N ALA A 124 -12.96 -14.42 -8.39
CA ALA A 124 -13.85 -13.41 -7.82
C ALA A 124 -13.08 -12.39 -6.96
N SER A 125 -12.12 -12.85 -6.18
CA SER A 125 -11.22 -11.97 -5.39
C SER A 125 -10.41 -11.05 -6.30
N PHE A 126 -9.80 -11.59 -7.35
CA PHE A 126 -9.08 -10.81 -8.36
C PHE A 126 -9.99 -9.77 -9.02
N MET A 127 -11.19 -10.18 -9.48
CA MET A 127 -12.15 -9.27 -10.13
C MET A 127 -12.58 -8.13 -9.18
N SER A 128 -12.80 -8.42 -7.92
CA SER A 128 -13.17 -7.41 -6.91
C SER A 128 -12.04 -6.39 -6.69
N GLY A 129 -10.81 -6.84 -6.54
CA GLY A 129 -9.64 -5.97 -6.40
C GLY A 129 -9.42 -5.11 -7.65
N MET A 130 -9.49 -5.74 -8.83
CA MET A 130 -9.32 -5.05 -10.11
C MET A 130 -10.39 -3.97 -10.33
N ALA A 131 -11.66 -4.28 -10.07
CA ALA A 131 -12.75 -3.32 -10.20
C ALA A 131 -12.54 -2.08 -9.32
N GLY A 132 -12.09 -2.26 -8.08
CA GLY A 132 -11.78 -1.15 -7.18
C GLY A 132 -10.63 -0.28 -7.67
N ASN A 133 -9.52 -0.89 -8.08
CA ASN A 133 -8.34 -0.17 -8.58
C ASN A 133 -8.62 0.59 -9.88
N VAL A 134 -9.30 -0.04 -10.83
CA VAL A 134 -9.65 0.59 -12.12
C VAL A 134 -10.65 1.73 -11.91
N THR A 135 -11.58 1.60 -10.96
CA THR A 135 -12.50 2.69 -10.60
C THR A 135 -11.74 3.88 -9.98
N ALA A 136 -10.78 3.63 -9.11
CA ALA A 136 -9.94 4.66 -8.53
C ALA A 136 -9.11 5.38 -9.61
N PHE A 137 -8.42 4.63 -10.47
CA PHE A 137 -7.65 5.17 -11.60
C PHE A 137 -8.51 6.02 -12.54
N ASN A 138 -9.68 5.49 -12.95
CA ASN A 138 -10.63 6.18 -13.78
C ASN A 138 -11.10 7.51 -13.15
N SER A 139 -11.49 7.49 -11.87
CA SER A 139 -11.98 8.68 -11.18
C SER A 139 -10.93 9.77 -11.11
N VAL A 140 -9.72 9.43 -10.68
CA VAL A 140 -8.59 10.38 -10.61
C VAL A 140 -8.27 10.94 -11.99
N PHE A 141 -8.13 10.08 -13.00
CA PHE A 141 -7.82 10.56 -14.34
C PHE A 141 -8.92 11.46 -14.92
N THR A 142 -10.19 11.05 -14.79
CA THR A 142 -11.31 11.76 -15.39
C THR A 142 -11.56 13.12 -14.75
N TYR A 143 -11.53 13.18 -13.41
CA TYR A 143 -11.87 14.42 -12.70
C TYR A 143 -10.66 15.29 -12.40
N ASP A 144 -9.55 14.71 -11.94
CA ASP A 144 -8.39 15.50 -11.49
C ASP A 144 -7.46 15.89 -12.66
N ILE A 145 -7.44 15.10 -13.74
CA ILE A 145 -6.61 15.39 -14.90
C ILE A 145 -7.46 15.92 -16.06
N TYR A 146 -8.38 15.11 -16.57
CA TYR A 146 -9.10 15.46 -17.79
C TYR A 146 -10.03 16.67 -17.60
N GLN A 147 -10.87 16.67 -16.57
CA GLN A 147 -11.77 17.78 -16.28
C GLN A 147 -11.01 19.03 -15.81
N ALA A 148 -9.99 18.86 -14.97
CA ALA A 148 -9.26 20.00 -14.43
C ALA A 148 -8.42 20.76 -15.47
N TYR A 149 -7.74 20.04 -16.37
CA TYR A 149 -6.75 20.63 -17.28
C TYR A 149 -7.20 20.70 -18.74
N PHE A 150 -7.99 19.74 -19.23
CA PHE A 150 -8.29 19.64 -20.67
C PHE A 150 -9.68 20.14 -21.04
N VAL A 151 -10.73 19.66 -20.38
CA VAL A 151 -12.11 19.92 -20.79
C VAL A 151 -12.97 20.29 -19.59
N LYS A 152 -13.14 21.59 -19.39
CA LYS A 152 -13.99 22.16 -18.34
C LYS A 152 -15.42 22.33 -18.83
N LYS A 153 -16.41 22.18 -17.94
CA LYS A 153 -17.84 22.51 -18.20
C LYS A 153 -18.54 21.67 -19.31
N LYS A 154 -18.37 20.36 -19.28
CA LYS A 154 -19.20 19.42 -20.06
C LYS A 154 -20.25 18.76 -19.16
N PRO A 155 -21.35 18.23 -19.73
CA PRO A 155 -22.36 17.49 -18.98
C PRO A 155 -21.77 16.18 -18.40
N ASP A 156 -22.31 15.69 -17.30
CA ASP A 156 -21.85 14.48 -16.59
C ASP A 156 -21.76 13.26 -17.50
N ARG A 157 -22.68 13.14 -18.47
CA ARG A 157 -22.66 12.07 -19.48
C ARG A 157 -21.34 12.02 -20.26
N HIS A 158 -20.73 13.18 -20.54
CA HIS A 158 -19.44 13.22 -21.22
C HIS A 158 -18.33 12.64 -20.35
N TYR A 159 -18.26 13.04 -19.06
CA TYR A 159 -17.24 12.53 -18.14
C TYR A 159 -17.43 11.03 -17.86
N LEU A 160 -18.67 10.54 -17.79
CA LEU A 160 -18.96 9.12 -17.69
C LEU A 160 -18.46 8.32 -18.91
N LEU A 161 -18.58 8.87 -20.12
CA LEU A 161 -18.05 8.22 -21.32
C LEU A 161 -16.52 8.21 -21.34
N VAL A 162 -15.90 9.34 -20.99
CA VAL A 162 -14.45 9.41 -20.82
C VAL A 162 -13.98 8.39 -19.77
N GLY A 163 -14.66 8.32 -18.64
CA GLY A 163 -14.35 7.35 -17.59
C GLY A 163 -14.40 5.90 -18.06
N LYS A 164 -15.41 5.52 -18.85
CA LYS A 164 -15.48 4.18 -19.45
C LYS A 164 -14.28 3.89 -20.38
N PHE A 165 -13.87 4.87 -21.18
CA PHE A 165 -12.71 4.73 -22.05
C PHE A 165 -11.41 4.60 -21.24
N ILE A 166 -11.25 5.42 -20.20
CA ILE A 166 -10.09 5.36 -19.30
C ILE A 166 -10.05 4.05 -18.51
N THR A 167 -11.20 3.46 -18.19
CA THR A 167 -11.28 2.11 -17.61
C THR A 167 -10.61 1.08 -18.52
N VAL A 168 -10.91 1.11 -19.82
CA VAL A 168 -10.29 0.18 -20.79
C VAL A 168 -8.77 0.41 -20.86
N ILE A 169 -8.35 1.66 -20.94
CA ILE A 169 -6.92 2.01 -20.94
C ILE A 169 -6.24 1.51 -19.65
N GLY A 170 -6.85 1.71 -18.49
CA GLY A 170 -6.33 1.23 -17.21
C GLY A 170 -6.13 -0.28 -17.19
N ILE A 171 -7.07 -1.06 -17.75
CA ILE A 171 -6.95 -2.51 -17.88
C ILE A 171 -5.78 -2.87 -18.82
N MET A 172 -5.64 -2.20 -19.95
CA MET A 172 -4.53 -2.45 -20.88
C MET A 172 -3.17 -2.15 -20.23
N ILE A 173 -3.05 -1.06 -19.49
CA ILE A 173 -1.84 -0.72 -18.71
C ILE A 173 -1.58 -1.81 -17.65
N SER A 174 -2.61 -2.29 -16.96
CA SER A 174 -2.47 -3.35 -15.96
C SER A 174 -1.94 -4.65 -16.57
N ILE A 175 -2.42 -5.03 -17.77
CA ILE A 175 -1.91 -6.19 -18.49
C ILE A 175 -0.44 -5.99 -18.86
N ALA A 176 -0.06 -4.82 -19.38
CA ALA A 176 1.34 -4.53 -19.71
C ALA A 176 2.24 -4.57 -18.47
N THR A 177 1.80 -4.01 -17.34
CA THR A 177 2.55 -4.02 -16.07
C THR A 177 2.69 -5.43 -15.48
N ALA A 178 1.74 -6.33 -15.74
CA ALA A 178 1.85 -7.73 -15.32
C ALA A 178 3.06 -8.45 -15.94
N TYR A 179 3.47 -8.06 -17.15
CA TYR A 179 4.70 -8.60 -17.76
C TYR A 179 5.97 -8.12 -17.03
N LEU A 180 5.96 -6.90 -16.49
CA LEU A 180 7.08 -6.41 -15.67
C LEU A 180 7.17 -7.17 -14.33
N ALA A 181 6.01 -7.53 -13.75
CA ALA A 181 5.98 -8.30 -12.50
C ALA A 181 6.60 -9.69 -12.62
N LYS A 182 6.64 -10.27 -13.83
CA LYS A 182 7.30 -11.57 -14.07
C LYS A 182 8.81 -11.57 -13.86
N SER A 183 9.47 -10.41 -13.89
CA SER A 183 10.91 -10.30 -13.59
C SER A 183 11.24 -10.40 -12.10
N PHE A 184 10.22 -10.44 -11.24
CA PHE A 184 10.37 -10.62 -9.81
C PHE A 184 10.00 -12.04 -9.40
N ASN A 185 10.81 -12.67 -8.56
CA ASN A 185 10.55 -14.02 -8.06
C ASN A 185 9.31 -14.07 -7.13
N ASN A 186 8.98 -12.94 -6.52
CA ASN A 186 7.84 -12.80 -5.63
C ASN A 186 7.07 -11.51 -5.99
N ILE A 187 5.78 -11.65 -6.29
CA ILE A 187 4.91 -10.52 -6.62
C ILE A 187 4.80 -9.49 -5.47
N ASN A 188 4.96 -9.96 -4.22
CA ASN A 188 4.96 -9.06 -3.07
C ASN A 188 6.16 -8.10 -3.06
N ASP A 189 7.35 -8.56 -3.47
CA ASP A 189 8.54 -7.72 -3.56
C ASP A 189 8.37 -6.64 -4.63
N PHE A 190 7.77 -6.98 -5.77
CA PHE A 190 7.39 -6.02 -6.80
C PHE A 190 6.42 -4.96 -6.28
N LEU A 191 5.36 -5.38 -5.58
CA LEU A 191 4.37 -4.45 -5.00
C LEU A 191 5.00 -3.53 -3.96
N GLN A 192 5.83 -4.06 -3.07
CA GLN A 192 6.52 -3.27 -2.05
C GLN A 192 7.48 -2.26 -2.67
N LEU A 193 8.18 -2.64 -3.73
CA LEU A 193 9.04 -1.72 -4.47
C LEU A 193 8.22 -0.58 -5.08
N VAL A 194 7.15 -0.86 -5.81
CA VAL A 194 6.26 0.16 -6.39
C VAL A 194 5.70 1.08 -5.31
N PHE A 195 5.26 0.53 -4.19
CA PHE A 195 4.76 1.32 -3.07
C PHE A 195 5.85 2.21 -2.44
N SER A 196 7.09 1.75 -2.39
CA SER A 196 8.18 2.56 -1.86
C SER A 196 8.48 3.80 -2.70
N PHE A 197 8.30 3.72 -4.02
CA PHE A 197 8.44 4.84 -4.94
C PHE A 197 7.31 5.86 -4.86
N VAL A 198 6.09 5.40 -4.62
CA VAL A 198 4.88 6.23 -4.68
C VAL A 198 4.41 6.66 -3.29
N ASN A 199 4.19 5.71 -2.39
CA ASN A 199 3.59 6.00 -1.09
C ASN A 199 4.55 6.72 -0.14
N GLY A 200 5.85 6.49 -0.23
CA GLY A 200 6.84 7.17 0.60
C GLY A 200 6.76 8.70 0.46
N PRO A 201 7.04 9.25 -0.74
CA PRO A 201 6.96 10.70 -0.95
C PRO A 201 5.54 11.24 -0.85
N LEU A 202 4.54 10.49 -1.30
CA LEU A 202 3.14 10.91 -1.23
C LEU A 202 2.70 11.11 0.22
N PHE A 203 3.03 10.17 1.11
CA PHE A 203 2.69 10.27 2.53
C PHE A 203 3.31 11.49 3.21
N ALA A 204 4.59 11.79 2.97
CA ALA A 204 5.23 12.98 3.52
C ALA A 204 4.53 14.27 3.08
N THR A 205 4.17 14.34 1.80
CA THR A 205 3.45 15.48 1.22
C THR A 205 2.08 15.66 1.88
N PHE A 206 1.30 14.58 2.03
CA PHE A 206 0.00 14.63 2.70
C PHE A 206 0.12 14.95 4.18
N LEU A 207 1.07 14.35 4.89
CA LEU A 207 1.29 14.59 6.31
C LEU A 207 1.55 16.08 6.57
N LEU A 208 2.47 16.69 5.82
CA LEU A 208 2.77 18.10 5.95
C LEU A 208 1.60 18.98 5.49
N GLY A 209 0.95 18.64 4.36
CA GLY A 209 -0.19 19.40 3.84
C GLY A 209 -1.39 19.42 4.77
N MET A 210 -1.66 18.33 5.48
CA MET A 210 -2.79 18.24 6.42
C MET A 210 -2.50 18.82 7.80
N PHE A 211 -1.27 18.75 8.30
CA PHE A 211 -0.96 19.11 9.69
C PHE A 211 -0.13 20.37 9.84
N TRP A 212 0.53 20.84 8.79
CA TRP A 212 1.39 22.03 8.85
C TRP A 212 0.89 23.14 7.94
N LYS A 213 0.33 24.20 8.52
CA LYS A 213 -0.23 25.35 7.79
C LYS A 213 0.75 26.06 6.83
N ARG A 214 2.05 25.93 7.09
CA ARG A 214 3.08 26.60 6.30
C ARG A 214 3.39 25.89 5.00
N THR A 215 2.89 24.67 4.80
CA THR A 215 3.11 23.90 3.58
C THR A 215 2.53 24.64 2.37
N THR A 216 3.37 24.79 1.33
CA THR A 216 2.98 25.44 0.07
C THR A 216 2.89 24.44 -1.06
N GLY A 217 2.09 24.76 -2.10
CA GLY A 217 1.99 23.90 -3.28
C GLY A 217 3.34 23.68 -3.99
N HIS A 218 4.19 24.72 -4.02
CA HIS A 218 5.55 24.59 -4.57
C HIS A 218 6.42 23.66 -3.73
N GLY A 219 6.33 23.75 -2.40
CA GLY A 219 7.02 22.85 -1.48
C GLY A 219 6.57 21.41 -1.66
N ALA A 220 5.26 21.18 -1.71
CA ALA A 220 4.67 19.86 -1.91
C ALA A 220 5.11 19.23 -3.25
N PHE A 221 5.08 20.00 -4.33
CA PHE A 221 5.51 19.53 -5.66
C PHE A 221 7.00 19.22 -5.71
N ALA A 222 7.84 20.13 -5.21
CA ALA A 222 9.29 19.92 -5.16
C ALA A 222 9.65 18.70 -4.29
N GLY A 223 9.02 18.55 -3.13
CA GLY A 223 9.21 17.41 -2.25
C GLY A 223 8.78 16.10 -2.90
N LEU A 224 7.61 16.06 -3.56
CA LEU A 224 7.13 14.87 -4.26
C LEU A 224 8.10 14.44 -5.36
N LEU A 225 8.55 15.39 -6.19
CA LEU A 225 9.50 15.11 -7.28
C LEU A 225 10.84 14.62 -6.74
N THR A 226 11.43 15.34 -5.80
CA THR A 226 12.74 14.96 -5.24
C THR A 226 12.69 13.67 -4.41
N GLY A 227 11.59 13.42 -3.69
CA GLY A 227 11.38 12.17 -2.98
C GLY A 227 11.30 10.96 -3.92
N THR A 228 10.58 11.10 -5.03
CA THR A 228 10.52 10.04 -6.06
C THR A 228 11.87 9.83 -6.75
N LEU A 229 12.60 10.91 -7.05
CA LEU A 229 13.97 10.81 -7.59
C LEU A 229 14.93 10.17 -6.58
N ALA A 230 14.81 10.48 -5.30
CA ALA A 230 15.59 9.85 -4.24
C ALA A 230 15.26 8.35 -4.11
N ALA A 231 13.99 7.96 -4.28
CA ALA A 231 13.61 6.55 -4.36
C ALA A 231 14.32 5.84 -5.53
N ALA A 232 14.29 6.45 -6.73
CA ALA A 232 14.97 5.92 -7.91
C ALA A 232 16.48 5.82 -7.70
N ALA A 233 17.12 6.86 -7.17
CA ALA A 233 18.53 6.86 -6.87
C ALA A 233 18.91 5.79 -5.84
N THR A 234 18.16 5.68 -4.76
CA THR A 234 18.39 4.67 -3.71
C THR A 234 18.26 3.26 -4.28
N HIS A 235 17.21 2.99 -5.05
CA HIS A 235 17.02 1.69 -5.68
C HIS A 235 18.14 1.37 -6.69
N GLY A 236 18.58 2.36 -7.48
CA GLY A 236 19.64 2.17 -8.47
C GLY A 236 21.03 1.99 -7.87
N LEU A 237 21.30 2.58 -6.70
CA LEU A 237 22.59 2.50 -5.99
C LEU A 237 22.66 1.33 -5.01
N THR A 238 21.56 0.66 -4.73
CA THR A 238 21.50 -0.49 -3.83
C THR A 238 21.21 -1.76 -4.62
N VAL A 239 21.74 -2.88 -4.13
CA VAL A 239 21.47 -4.22 -4.67
C VAL A 239 20.99 -5.10 -3.54
N ALA A 240 19.89 -5.80 -3.76
CA ALA A 240 19.49 -6.90 -2.90
C ALA A 240 20.39 -8.11 -3.20
N GLU A 241 20.67 -8.90 -2.16
CA GLU A 241 21.48 -10.10 -2.29
C GLU A 241 20.87 -11.05 -3.33
N GLY A 242 21.65 -11.41 -4.35
CA GLY A 242 21.20 -12.26 -5.46
C GLY A 242 20.47 -11.56 -6.61
N MET A 243 20.33 -10.22 -6.58
CA MET A 243 19.68 -9.44 -7.66
C MET A 243 20.68 -8.45 -8.31
N GLY A 244 20.46 -8.13 -9.58
CA GLY A 244 21.25 -7.12 -10.30
C GLY A 244 20.73 -5.70 -10.04
N GLY A 245 21.63 -4.75 -9.79
CA GLY A 245 21.32 -3.32 -9.79
C GLY A 245 21.32 -2.73 -11.20
N TRP A 246 20.60 -1.63 -11.40
CA TRP A 246 20.56 -0.93 -12.70
C TRP A 246 21.53 0.24 -12.82
N ILE A 247 22.15 0.64 -11.72
CA ILE A 247 23.31 1.54 -11.66
C ILE A 247 24.42 0.82 -10.88
N ALA A 248 25.62 1.35 -10.82
CA ALA A 248 26.69 0.72 -10.06
C ALA A 248 26.30 0.57 -8.57
N PRO A 249 26.22 -0.65 -8.03
CA PRO A 249 25.79 -0.87 -6.66
C PRO A 249 26.83 -0.33 -5.68
N ALA A 250 26.45 0.68 -4.90
CA ALA A 250 27.27 1.23 -3.83
C ALA A 250 27.09 0.47 -2.50
N PHE A 251 25.91 -0.11 -2.29
CA PHE A 251 25.54 -0.80 -1.06
C PHE A 251 24.78 -2.09 -1.36
N THR A 252 25.12 -3.16 -0.65
CA THR A 252 24.40 -4.43 -0.70
C THR A 252 23.42 -4.50 0.48
N ILE A 253 22.20 -4.93 0.21
CA ILE A 253 21.12 -5.07 1.20
C ILE A 253 20.67 -6.52 1.20
N GLY A 254 20.43 -7.11 2.37
CA GLY A 254 20.22 -8.54 2.55
C GLY A 254 18.97 -9.14 1.88
N SER A 255 17.99 -8.33 1.45
CA SER A 255 16.82 -8.84 0.75
C SER A 255 16.12 -7.76 -0.09
N GLY A 256 15.30 -8.15 -1.09
CA GLY A 256 14.49 -7.24 -1.89
C GLY A 256 13.51 -6.44 -1.03
N MET A 257 12.95 -7.07 0.00
CA MET A 257 12.07 -6.38 0.94
C MET A 257 12.84 -5.35 1.77
N ALA A 258 14.02 -5.66 2.29
CA ALA A 258 14.86 -4.71 3.02
C ALA A 258 15.25 -3.52 2.12
N GLN A 259 15.50 -3.76 0.83
CA GLN A 259 15.75 -2.71 -0.15
C GLN A 259 14.51 -1.79 -0.30
N ALA A 260 13.31 -2.34 -0.46
CA ALA A 260 12.08 -1.55 -0.55
C ALA A 260 11.86 -0.69 0.71
N PHE A 261 12.16 -1.20 1.90
CA PHE A 261 12.11 -0.42 3.15
C PHE A 261 13.11 0.74 3.17
N ALA A 262 14.34 0.50 2.73
CA ALA A 262 15.35 1.55 2.64
C ALA A 262 14.95 2.63 1.63
N VAL A 263 14.48 2.25 0.45
CA VAL A 263 13.97 3.15 -0.59
C VAL A 263 12.82 4.00 -0.05
N ALA A 264 11.83 3.41 0.62
CA ALA A 264 10.70 4.13 1.20
C ALA A 264 11.16 5.13 2.27
N SER A 265 12.09 4.74 3.15
CA SER A 265 12.60 5.60 4.22
C SER A 265 13.34 6.81 3.66
N VAL A 266 14.27 6.60 2.73
CA VAL A 266 15.03 7.69 2.11
C VAL A 266 14.11 8.63 1.33
N SER A 267 13.21 8.08 0.53
CA SER A 267 12.23 8.82 -0.26
C SER A 267 11.35 9.73 0.63
N TRP A 268 10.84 9.19 1.73
CA TRP A 268 10.02 9.91 2.67
C TRP A 268 10.78 11.04 3.37
N ILE A 269 12.00 10.76 3.85
CA ILE A 269 12.84 11.75 4.53
C ILE A 269 13.23 12.88 3.57
N VAL A 270 13.67 12.58 2.37
CA VAL A 270 14.03 13.58 1.36
C VAL A 270 12.84 14.46 1.01
N ASN A 271 11.67 13.86 0.74
CA ASN A 271 10.45 14.62 0.49
C ASN A 271 10.14 15.56 1.66
N LEU A 272 10.14 15.05 2.90
CA LEU A 272 9.83 15.83 4.09
C LEU A 272 10.77 17.04 4.22
N LEU A 273 12.07 16.84 4.09
CA LEU A 273 13.07 17.90 4.20
C LEU A 273 12.93 18.95 3.09
N VAL A 274 12.74 18.53 1.84
CA VAL A 274 12.59 19.44 0.70
C VAL A 274 11.27 20.19 0.78
N THR A 275 10.17 19.51 1.12
CA THR A 275 8.86 20.16 1.31
C THR A 275 8.94 21.24 2.39
N ILE A 276 9.58 20.96 3.52
CA ILE A 276 9.78 21.95 4.58
C ILE A 276 10.66 23.09 4.08
N GLY A 277 11.83 22.81 3.52
CA GLY A 277 12.78 23.83 3.05
C GLY A 277 12.16 24.76 2.01
N VAL A 278 11.54 24.23 0.97
CA VAL A 278 10.89 25.03 -0.07
C VAL A 278 9.67 25.78 0.46
N SER A 279 8.89 25.17 1.36
CA SER A 279 7.76 25.86 1.96
C SER A 279 8.19 27.04 2.85
N LEU A 280 9.33 26.98 3.50
CA LEU A 280 9.85 28.10 4.31
C LEU A 280 10.27 29.31 3.46
N VAL A 281 10.75 29.10 2.24
CA VAL A 281 11.19 30.16 1.33
C VAL A 281 10.10 30.65 0.35
N THR A 282 8.99 29.93 0.24
CA THR A 282 7.86 30.32 -0.62
C THR A 282 6.75 30.98 0.18
N LYS A 283 5.90 31.80 -0.48
CA LYS A 283 4.80 32.51 0.19
C LYS A 283 3.73 31.52 0.67
N PRO A 284 3.30 31.58 1.95
CA PRO A 284 2.21 30.75 2.46
C PRO A 284 0.87 31.19 1.86
N LYS A 285 -0.07 30.25 1.82
CA LYS A 285 -1.46 30.57 1.52
C LYS A 285 -2.16 31.18 2.74
N PRO A 286 -3.14 32.08 2.53
CA PRO A 286 -3.93 32.63 3.64
C PRO A 286 -4.78 31.52 4.30
N ASP A 287 -5.04 31.69 5.60
CA ASP A 287 -5.80 30.71 6.41
C ASP A 287 -7.20 30.43 5.84
N GLU A 288 -7.79 31.40 5.12
CA GLU A 288 -9.11 31.25 4.46
C GLU A 288 -9.11 30.19 3.36
N GLU A 289 -8.05 30.13 2.56
CA GLU A 289 -7.89 29.10 1.51
C GLU A 289 -7.55 27.71 2.08
N LEU A 290 -7.04 27.67 3.32
CA LEU A 290 -6.63 26.44 3.99
C LEU A 290 -7.75 25.82 4.84
N ARG A 291 -8.89 26.53 5.02
CA ARG A 291 -10.05 26.00 5.76
C ARG A 291 -10.56 24.72 5.10
N GLY A 292 -10.76 23.67 5.92
CA GLY A 292 -11.18 22.36 5.45
C GLY A 292 -10.07 21.49 4.84
N LEU A 293 -8.88 22.05 4.59
CA LEU A 293 -7.71 21.30 4.08
C LEU A 293 -6.73 20.97 5.19
N VAL A 294 -6.47 21.94 6.09
CA VAL A 294 -5.54 21.75 7.21
C VAL A 294 -6.32 21.42 8.48
N TYR A 295 -5.91 20.36 9.16
CA TYR A 295 -6.60 19.83 10.35
C TYR A 295 -6.89 20.86 11.43
N SER A 296 -5.96 21.80 11.69
CA SER A 296 -6.11 22.85 12.70
C SER A 296 -7.15 23.91 12.32
N LEU A 297 -7.50 24.03 11.04
CA LEU A 297 -8.47 24.99 10.50
C LEU A 297 -9.79 24.32 10.07
N THR A 298 -9.88 23.00 10.20
CA THR A 298 -11.08 22.25 9.88
C THR A 298 -12.03 22.24 11.05
N GLU A 299 -13.31 22.51 10.80
CA GLU A 299 -14.37 22.42 11.80
C GLU A 299 -14.47 20.98 12.33
N LYS A 300 -14.40 20.85 13.65
CA LYS A 300 -14.53 19.54 14.28
C LYS A 300 -15.99 19.12 14.28
N PRO A 301 -16.29 17.86 13.91
CA PRO A 301 -17.66 17.36 13.94
C PRO A 301 -18.22 17.41 15.37
N GLU A 302 -19.48 17.78 15.49
CA GLU A 302 -20.19 17.77 16.77
C GLU A 302 -20.12 16.37 17.42
N ALA A 303 -20.02 16.37 18.75
CA ALA A 303 -19.98 15.14 19.51
C ALA A 303 -21.37 14.46 19.46
N GLU A 304 -21.46 13.36 18.73
CA GLU A 304 -22.68 12.55 18.73
C GLU A 304 -22.92 11.94 20.13
N LYS A 305 -24.16 11.97 20.58
CA LYS A 305 -24.62 11.26 21.80
C LYS A 305 -24.71 9.75 21.52
N LEU A 306 -23.57 9.10 21.28
CA LEU A 306 -23.51 7.65 21.04
C LEU A 306 -23.14 6.88 22.30
N PRO A 307 -23.58 5.62 22.42
CA PRO A 307 -23.06 4.69 23.42
C PRO A 307 -21.55 4.62 23.36
N LEU A 308 -20.88 4.44 24.51
CA LEU A 308 -19.42 4.40 24.61
C LEU A 308 -18.76 3.45 23.58
N ALA A 309 -19.33 2.27 23.38
CA ALA A 309 -18.83 1.26 22.45
C ALA A 309 -18.85 1.70 20.96
N LYS A 310 -19.61 2.74 20.62
CA LYS A 310 -19.72 3.26 19.24
C LYS A 310 -18.91 4.55 19.03
N ARG A 311 -18.29 5.08 20.07
CA ARG A 311 -17.45 6.30 19.95
C ARG A 311 -16.10 5.98 19.33
N VAL A 312 -15.53 6.92 18.60
CA VAL A 312 -14.25 6.79 17.89
C VAL A 312 -13.10 6.43 18.85
N ILE A 313 -12.99 7.14 19.99
CA ILE A 313 -11.87 6.96 20.93
C ILE A 313 -11.89 5.56 21.59
N PRO A 314 -12.98 5.08 22.18
CA PRO A 314 -13.04 3.73 22.73
C PRO A 314 -12.75 2.63 21.70
N LEU A 315 -13.25 2.78 20.46
CA LEU A 315 -12.95 1.84 19.38
C LEU A 315 -11.48 1.84 19.00
N ALA A 316 -10.84 3.01 18.95
CA ALA A 316 -9.41 3.13 18.68
C ALA A 316 -8.58 2.50 19.82
N ILE A 317 -8.95 2.72 21.08
CA ILE A 317 -8.30 2.08 22.23
C ILE A 317 -8.46 0.56 22.16
N LEU A 318 -9.66 0.07 21.87
CA LEU A 318 -9.91 -1.38 21.70
C LEU A 318 -9.00 -1.96 20.61
N LEU A 319 -8.87 -1.28 19.46
CA LEU A 319 -8.00 -1.71 18.37
C LEU A 319 -6.53 -1.77 18.81
N ILE A 320 -6.04 -0.75 19.52
CA ILE A 320 -4.67 -0.71 20.04
C ILE A 320 -4.44 -1.87 21.03
N VAL A 321 -5.36 -2.08 21.97
CA VAL A 321 -5.27 -3.19 22.94
C VAL A 321 -5.24 -4.53 22.22
N LEU A 322 -6.14 -4.78 21.27
CA LEU A 322 -6.15 -6.00 20.47
C LEU A 322 -4.82 -6.18 19.74
N THR A 323 -4.30 -5.12 19.10
CA THR A 323 -3.00 -5.18 18.42
C THR A 323 -1.87 -5.56 19.38
N LEU A 324 -1.81 -4.95 20.55
CA LEU A 324 -0.80 -5.28 21.57
C LEU A 324 -0.93 -6.72 22.08
N VAL A 325 -2.16 -7.18 22.34
CA VAL A 325 -2.43 -8.57 22.77
C VAL A 325 -1.98 -9.56 21.70
N PHE A 326 -2.32 -9.34 20.43
CA PHE A 326 -1.86 -10.21 19.33
C PHE A 326 -0.33 -10.20 19.20
N ASN A 327 0.31 -9.05 19.29
CA ASN A 327 1.77 -9.00 19.27
C ASN A 327 2.38 -9.74 20.45
N PHE A 328 1.80 -9.63 21.65
CA PHE A 328 2.30 -10.34 22.84
C PHE A 328 2.14 -11.87 22.75
N ILE A 329 1.03 -12.35 22.14
CA ILE A 329 0.77 -13.79 21.99
C ILE A 329 1.67 -14.42 20.93
N PHE A 330 1.98 -13.71 19.84
CA PHE A 330 2.70 -14.25 18.68
C PHE A 330 4.17 -13.80 18.61
N PHE A 331 4.65 -13.01 19.54
CA PHE A 331 6.05 -12.64 19.73
C PHE A 331 6.65 -13.36 20.93
#